data_4310a391d15307b94374ec535a6b1301
#
_entry.id   4310a391d15307b94374ec535a6b1301
#
_cell.length_a   1.000
_cell.length_b   1.000
_cell.length_c   1.000
_cell.angle_alpha   90.00
_cell.angle_beta   90.00
_cell.angle_gamma   90.00
#
_symmetry.space_group_name_H-M   'P 1'
#
loop_
_entity.id
_entity.type
_entity.pdbx_description
1 polymer ?
#
loop_
_entity_poly.entity_id
_entity_poly.type
_entity_poly.pdbx_seq_one_letter_code
_entity_poly.pdbx_strand_id
1 'polypeptide(L)'
;MKYDTRISGWGECALEFLNEDCNFLIIFNETAPQELADISVLHTVAMLQEEPCVGDTVQICDVSYTITAIGFEALHTLKELGHCCLSFSGSTQALRPGNIELKGPVFTENHLYKADGFKS
;
A
#
# COMPACT_ATOMS: atom_id res chain seq x y z
N MET A 1 15.45 0.45 6.67
CA MET A 1 14.14 0.34 5.99
C MET A 1 14.29 0.60 4.51
N LYS A 2 13.61 -0.19 3.71
CA LYS A 2 13.62 -0.01 2.25
C LYS A 2 12.73 1.15 1.82
N TYR A 3 11.68 1.41 2.55
CA TYR A 3 10.73 2.48 2.28
C TYR A 3 10.09 2.94 3.59
N ASP A 4 9.98 4.24 3.80
CA ASP A 4 9.42 4.80 5.04
C ASP A 4 8.65 6.06 4.72
N THR A 5 7.34 6.03 4.90
CA THR A 5 6.45 7.16 4.64
C THR A 5 5.51 7.38 5.81
N ARG A 6 4.90 8.56 5.85
CA ARG A 6 3.81 8.89 6.77
C ARG A 6 2.55 9.16 5.99
N ILE A 7 1.42 8.70 6.53
CA ILE A 7 0.12 9.00 5.93
C ILE A 7 -0.20 10.46 6.17
N SER A 8 -0.51 11.19 5.08
CA SER A 8 -0.90 12.60 5.14
C SER A 8 -2.42 12.79 4.98
N GLY A 9 -3.13 11.78 4.51
CA GLY A 9 -4.58 11.81 4.37
C GLY A 9 -5.07 10.65 3.52
N TRP A 10 -6.37 10.65 3.24
CA TRP A 10 -6.96 9.69 2.30
C TRP A 10 -8.17 10.32 1.64
N GLY A 11 -8.42 9.88 0.41
CA GLY A 11 -9.53 10.37 -0.36
C GLY A 11 -10.87 9.84 0.12
N GLU A 12 -11.92 10.44 -0.37
CA GLU A 12 -13.30 10.14 0.02
C GLU A 12 -13.66 8.67 -0.24
N CYS A 13 -13.13 8.09 -1.31
CA CYS A 13 -13.43 6.71 -1.73
C CYS A 13 -12.31 5.72 -1.41
N ALA A 14 -11.26 6.16 -0.70
CA ALA A 14 -10.07 5.33 -0.47
C ALA A 14 -10.36 4.04 0.32
N LEU A 15 -11.32 4.07 1.23
CA LEU A 15 -11.64 2.94 2.09
C LEU A 15 -12.71 2.00 1.51
N GLU A 16 -13.30 2.36 0.38
CA GLU A 16 -14.34 1.55 -0.25
C GLU A 16 -13.82 0.18 -0.73
N PHE A 17 -12.51 0.07 -0.96
CA PHE A 17 -11.90 -1.18 -1.41
C PHE A 17 -11.53 -2.13 -0.26
N LEU A 18 -11.71 -1.71 1.00
CA LEU A 18 -11.50 -2.55 2.17
C LEU A 18 -12.79 -3.33 2.50
N ASN A 19 -13.13 -4.25 1.64
CA ASN A 19 -14.30 -5.11 1.81
C ASN A 19 -13.93 -6.54 1.41
N GLU A 20 -14.83 -7.49 1.63
CA GLU A 20 -14.57 -8.91 1.36
C GLU A 20 -14.30 -9.19 -0.12
N ASP A 21 -14.91 -8.41 -1.02
CA ASP A 21 -14.78 -8.63 -2.45
C ASP A 21 -13.48 -8.06 -3.02
N CYS A 22 -13.08 -6.88 -2.56
CA CYS A 22 -11.91 -6.17 -3.07
C CYS A 22 -10.67 -6.41 -2.22
N ASN A 23 -10.73 -6.09 -0.94
CA ASN A 23 -9.71 -6.35 0.07
C ASN A 23 -8.34 -5.75 -0.24
N PHE A 24 -8.31 -4.48 -0.66
CA PHE A 24 -7.06 -3.79 -0.96
C PHE A 24 -7.12 -2.30 -0.62
N LEU A 25 -5.94 -1.68 -0.54
CA LEU A 25 -5.75 -0.23 -0.45
C LEU A 25 -4.90 0.22 -1.63
N ILE A 26 -5.25 1.36 -2.20
CA ILE A 26 -4.39 2.04 -3.17
C ILE A 26 -3.61 3.09 -2.40
N ILE A 27 -2.29 3.11 -2.55
CA ILE A 27 -1.45 4.16 -1.96
C ILE A 27 -0.86 5.04 -3.06
N PHE A 28 -0.62 6.30 -2.74
CA PHE A 28 -0.06 7.27 -3.68
C PHE A 28 0.65 8.38 -2.90
N ASN A 29 1.65 9.00 -3.52
CA ASN A 29 2.28 10.21 -2.99
C ASN A 29 1.22 11.29 -2.77
N GLU A 30 1.41 12.13 -1.75
CA GLU A 30 0.50 13.23 -1.41
C GLU A 30 0.34 14.25 -2.55
N THR A 31 1.23 14.22 -3.54
CA THR A 31 1.17 15.07 -4.74
C THR A 31 0.30 14.48 -5.84
N ALA A 32 -0.45 13.42 -5.57
CA ALA A 32 -1.30 12.76 -6.57
C ALA A 32 -2.30 13.72 -7.20
N PRO A 33 -2.62 13.53 -8.51
CA PRO A 33 -3.74 14.26 -9.12
C PRO A 33 -5.04 13.98 -8.39
N GLN A 34 -5.97 14.93 -8.41
CA GLN A 34 -7.22 14.85 -7.65
C GLN A 34 -8.00 13.56 -7.91
N GLU A 35 -8.06 13.12 -9.15
CA GLU A 35 -8.81 11.92 -9.53
C GLU A 35 -8.25 10.66 -8.87
N LEU A 36 -6.94 10.58 -8.71
CA LEU A 36 -6.27 9.46 -8.05
C LEU A 36 -6.24 9.64 -6.53
N ALA A 37 -6.17 10.89 -6.05
CA ALA A 37 -6.23 11.20 -4.63
C ALA A 37 -7.54 10.74 -4.00
N ASP A 38 -8.65 10.85 -4.73
CA ASP A 38 -9.98 10.49 -4.24
C ASP A 38 -10.11 9.01 -3.87
N ILE A 39 -9.32 8.15 -4.49
CA ILE A 39 -9.37 6.69 -4.29
C ILE A 39 -8.16 6.15 -3.53
N SER A 40 -7.27 7.01 -3.07
CA SER A 40 -5.99 6.60 -2.51
C SER A 40 -5.82 7.02 -1.06
N VAL A 41 -5.03 6.23 -0.34
CA VAL A 41 -4.41 6.67 0.91
C VAL A 41 -3.13 7.41 0.52
N LEU A 42 -3.03 8.66 0.93
CA LEU A 42 -1.94 9.55 0.54
C LEU A 42 -0.86 9.54 1.61
N HIS A 43 0.39 9.59 1.16
CA HIS A 43 1.53 9.58 2.06
C HIS A 43 2.61 10.56 1.62
N THR A 44 3.53 10.85 2.53
CA THR A 44 4.66 11.72 2.24
C THR A 44 5.53 11.12 1.15
N VAL A 45 6.15 11.99 0.36
CA VAL A 45 7.09 11.55 -0.67
C VAL A 45 8.35 11.03 0.01
N ALA A 46 8.76 9.82 -0.34
CA ALA A 46 9.97 9.21 0.18
C ALA A 46 10.74 8.52 -0.96
N MET A 47 12.03 8.39 -0.76
CA MET A 47 12.88 7.68 -1.71
C MET A 47 12.87 6.20 -1.38
N LEU A 48 12.66 5.36 -2.38
CA LEU A 48 12.79 3.92 -2.25
C LEU A 48 14.27 3.59 -2.15
N GLN A 49 14.71 3.16 -0.97
CA GLN A 49 16.13 2.89 -0.70
C GLN A 49 16.60 1.57 -1.31
N GLU A 50 15.70 0.59 -1.32
CA GLU A 50 15.97 -0.74 -1.85
C GLU A 50 14.64 -1.34 -2.31
N GLU A 51 14.66 -2.14 -3.37
CA GLU A 51 13.45 -2.79 -3.85
C GLU A 51 12.91 -3.80 -2.84
N PRO A 52 11.61 -3.74 -2.46
CA PRO A 52 10.99 -4.77 -1.66
C PRO A 52 11.04 -6.13 -2.37
N CYS A 53 11.12 -7.18 -1.59
CA CYS A 53 11.18 -8.56 -2.08
C CYS A 53 10.10 -9.42 -1.42
N VAL A 54 9.72 -10.49 -2.09
CA VAL A 54 8.88 -11.52 -1.48
C VAL A 54 9.55 -12.03 -0.21
N GLY A 55 8.79 -12.12 0.87
CA GLY A 55 9.29 -12.49 2.19
C GLY A 55 9.60 -11.31 3.10
N ASP A 56 9.66 -10.10 2.56
CA ASP A 56 9.87 -8.90 3.37
C ASP A 56 8.64 -8.59 4.22
N THR A 57 8.89 -7.92 5.34
CA THR A 57 7.83 -7.40 6.21
C THR A 57 7.47 -5.98 5.81
N VAL A 58 6.18 -5.71 5.69
CA VAL A 58 5.64 -4.37 5.47
C VAL A 58 4.80 -4.00 6.68
N GLN A 59 5.08 -2.87 7.30
CA GLN A 59 4.26 -2.33 8.36
C GLN A 59 3.36 -1.23 7.78
N ILE A 60 2.04 -1.42 7.94
CA ILE A 60 1.03 -0.43 7.55
C ILE A 60 0.39 0.05 8.84
N CYS A 61 0.67 1.31 9.21
CA CYS A 61 0.27 1.88 10.49
C CYS A 61 0.84 1.02 11.63
N ASP A 62 0.01 0.34 12.40
CA ASP A 62 0.43 -0.50 13.51
C ASP A 62 0.37 -2.01 13.21
N VAL A 63 0.14 -2.38 11.95
CA VAL A 63 -0.05 -3.79 11.55
C VAL A 63 1.07 -4.25 10.62
N SER A 64 1.61 -5.43 10.88
CA SER A 64 2.69 -6.03 10.09
C SER A 64 2.18 -7.09 9.15
N TYR A 65 2.70 -7.08 7.94
CA TYR A 65 2.36 -8.03 6.87
C TYR A 65 3.61 -8.60 6.24
N THR A 66 3.47 -9.77 5.63
CA THR A 66 4.53 -10.39 4.83
C THR A 66 4.19 -10.28 3.35
N ILE A 67 5.13 -9.84 2.53
CA ILE A 67 4.95 -9.80 1.08
C ILE A 67 4.99 -11.22 0.53
N THR A 68 3.93 -11.62 -0.17
CA THR A 68 3.81 -12.97 -0.75
C THR A 68 3.96 -12.97 -2.27
N ALA A 69 3.71 -11.85 -2.92
CA ALA A 69 3.91 -11.70 -4.36
C ALA A 69 4.00 -10.22 -4.72
N ILE A 70 4.68 -9.90 -5.82
CA ILE A 70 4.84 -8.53 -6.32
C ILE A 70 4.56 -8.53 -7.81
N GLY A 71 3.60 -7.70 -8.25
CA GLY A 71 3.28 -7.53 -9.64
C GLY A 71 4.40 -6.80 -10.40
N PHE A 72 4.51 -7.07 -11.70
CA PHE A 72 5.65 -6.59 -12.47
C PHE A 72 5.70 -5.06 -12.65
N GLU A 73 4.59 -4.35 -12.44
CA GLU A 73 4.55 -2.89 -12.49
C GLU A 73 4.66 -2.22 -11.12
N ALA A 74 4.43 -2.97 -10.03
CA ALA A 74 4.29 -2.39 -8.70
C ALA A 74 5.53 -1.64 -8.23
N LEU A 75 6.71 -2.21 -8.43
CA LEU A 75 7.96 -1.56 -7.98
C LEU A 75 8.25 -0.29 -8.76
N HIS A 76 7.94 -0.28 -10.06
CA HIS A 76 8.12 0.89 -10.90
C HIS A 76 7.23 2.05 -10.44
N THR A 77 5.94 1.79 -10.26
CA THR A 77 5.01 2.84 -9.83
C THR A 77 5.26 3.29 -8.39
N LEU A 78 5.70 2.37 -7.53
CA LEU A 78 6.08 2.71 -6.15
C LEU A 78 7.27 3.68 -6.14
N LYS A 79 8.28 3.38 -6.95
CA LYS A 79 9.48 4.21 -7.06
C LYS A 79 9.18 5.59 -7.65
N GLU A 80 8.42 5.64 -8.73
CA GLU A 80 8.19 6.89 -9.48
C GLU A 80 7.09 7.75 -8.87
N LEU A 81 6.04 7.13 -8.31
CA LEU A 81 4.82 7.82 -7.92
C LEU A 81 4.41 7.56 -6.46
N GLY A 82 5.15 6.71 -5.74
CA GLY A 82 4.72 6.24 -4.42
C GLY A 82 3.41 5.48 -4.50
N HIS A 83 3.14 4.85 -5.64
CA HIS A 83 1.85 4.27 -5.98
C HIS A 83 1.94 2.76 -6.19
N CYS A 84 1.08 2.05 -5.51
CA CYS A 84 0.80 0.64 -5.79
C CYS A 84 -0.52 0.26 -5.12
N CYS A 85 -0.98 -0.94 -5.40
CA CYS A 85 -2.13 -1.52 -4.73
C CYS A 85 -1.64 -2.53 -3.70
N LEU A 86 -1.97 -2.29 -2.43
CA LEU A 86 -1.63 -3.20 -1.34
C LEU A 86 -2.82 -4.15 -1.16
N SER A 87 -2.68 -5.37 -1.64
CA SER A 87 -3.74 -6.38 -1.63
C SER A 87 -3.53 -7.35 -0.46
N PHE A 88 -4.54 -7.53 0.36
CA PHE A 88 -4.47 -8.36 1.57
C PHE A 88 -4.88 -9.82 1.31
N SER A 89 -4.64 -10.30 0.11
CA SER A 89 -5.05 -11.65 -0.31
C SER A 89 -4.16 -12.77 0.22
N GLY A 90 -2.89 -12.47 0.47
CA GLY A 90 -1.89 -13.49 0.78
C GLY A 90 -1.59 -14.43 -0.38
N SER A 91 -1.99 -14.08 -1.59
CA SER A 91 -1.76 -14.88 -2.79
C SER A 91 -0.27 -15.04 -3.08
N THR A 92 0.13 -16.20 -3.58
CA THR A 92 1.50 -16.47 -4.01
C THR A 92 1.77 -15.99 -5.43
N GLN A 93 0.75 -15.44 -6.10
CA GLN A 93 0.86 -14.81 -7.42
C GLN A 93 0.18 -13.45 -7.35
N ALA A 94 0.78 -12.45 -7.99
CA ALA A 94 0.18 -11.13 -8.04
C ALA A 94 -1.13 -11.19 -8.85
N LEU A 95 -2.22 -10.74 -8.24
CA LEU A 95 -3.55 -10.75 -8.88
C LEU A 95 -3.67 -9.70 -9.97
N ARG A 96 -2.86 -8.64 -9.89
CA ARG A 96 -2.77 -7.55 -10.88
C ARG A 96 -1.34 -7.06 -10.98
N PRO A 97 -0.92 -6.48 -12.11
CA PRO A 97 0.46 -6.01 -12.30
C PRO A 97 0.93 -4.97 -11.28
N GLY A 98 0.02 -4.13 -10.80
CA GLY A 98 0.33 -3.06 -9.85
C GLY A 98 0.22 -3.47 -8.38
N ASN A 99 -0.01 -4.75 -8.09
CA ASN A 99 -0.24 -5.22 -6.73
C ASN A 99 1.04 -5.64 -6.02
N ILE A 100 1.03 -5.39 -4.71
CA ILE A 100 1.89 -6.10 -3.76
C ILE A 100 0.94 -6.92 -2.90
N GLU A 101 1.03 -8.25 -2.98
CA GLU A 101 0.17 -9.15 -2.20
C GLU A 101 0.75 -9.33 -0.81
N LEU A 102 -0.09 -9.17 0.19
CA LEU A 102 0.30 -9.17 1.60
C LEU A 102 -0.47 -10.24 2.37
N LYS A 103 0.23 -10.93 3.27
CA LYS A 103 -0.35 -11.89 4.20
C LYS A 103 -0.22 -11.36 5.62
N GLY A 104 -1.32 -11.37 6.37
CA GLY A 104 -1.34 -10.93 7.75
C GLY A 104 -2.76 -10.71 8.26
N PRO A 105 -2.90 -9.98 9.38
CA PRO A 105 -4.21 -9.70 9.97
C PRO A 105 -5.10 -8.88 9.04
N VAL A 106 -6.41 -8.89 9.30
CA VAL A 106 -7.36 -8.04 8.58
C VAL A 106 -7.03 -6.58 8.83
N PHE A 107 -6.93 -5.79 7.76
CA PHE A 107 -6.74 -4.36 7.86
C PHE A 107 -8.11 -3.67 7.82
N THR A 108 -8.35 -2.78 8.78
CA THR A 108 -9.61 -2.03 8.89
C THR A 108 -9.34 -0.53 8.91
N GLU A 109 -10.37 0.27 8.67
CA GLU A 109 -10.24 1.73 8.73
C GLU A 109 -9.78 2.24 10.10
N ASN A 110 -10.05 1.49 11.17
CA ASN A 110 -9.60 1.87 12.52
C ASN A 110 -8.07 1.93 12.62
N HIS A 111 -7.37 1.13 11.86
CA HIS A 111 -5.91 1.18 11.80
C HIS A 111 -5.42 2.48 11.19
N LEU A 112 -6.14 3.01 10.19
CA LEU A 112 -5.80 4.31 9.59
C LEU A 112 -5.95 5.47 10.58
N TYR A 113 -6.91 5.40 11.48
CA TYR A 113 -7.09 6.46 12.49
C TYR A 113 -5.95 6.51 13.50
N LYS A 114 -5.21 5.43 13.64
CA LYS A 114 -4.00 5.37 14.46
C LYS A 114 -2.75 5.56 13.59
N ALA A 115 -2.92 6.23 12.46
CA ALA A 115 -1.99 6.21 11.37
C ALA A 115 -0.60 6.69 11.74
N ASP A 116 0.39 5.93 11.30
CA ASP A 116 1.77 6.36 11.20
C ASP A 116 2.15 6.41 9.71
N GLY A 117 2.27 5.26 9.04
CA GLY A 117 2.61 5.25 7.63
C GLY A 117 2.86 3.86 7.09
N PHE A 118 3.59 3.82 5.96
CA PHE A 118 3.98 2.59 5.30
C PHE A 118 5.48 2.41 5.46
N LYS A 119 5.91 1.31 6.05
CA LYS A 119 7.31 1.03 6.35
C LYS A 119 7.68 -0.38 5.90
N SER A 120 8.75 -0.45 5.20
CA SER A 120 9.24 -1.73 4.68
C SER A 120 10.72 -1.94 5.03
#